data_f99164600e8a1915ed7c1c59b10f801b
#
_entry.id   f99164600e8a1915ed7c1c59b10f801b
#
_cell.length_a   1.000
_cell.length_b   1.000
_cell.length_c   1.000
_cell.angle_alpha   90.00
_cell.angle_beta   90.00
_cell.angle_gamma   90.00
#
_symmetry.space_group_name_H-M   'P 1'
#
loop_
_entity.id
_entity.type
_entity.pdbx_description
1 polymer ?
#
loop_
_entity_poly.entity_id
_entity_poly.type
_entity_poly.pdbx_seq_one_letter_code
_entity_poly.pdbx_strand_id
1 'polypeptide(L)'
;LYDALHDESTRDILTGVDRFGHRTHKFFAPAYSADDLVEAADAIACWQRLVYGWMGRTPDYKASFMATLGADPDYYAPFGDNARRWYEETARKVLFLNHVIVDPPVDRHLPHHEVRDVYVRVIKETDAGIYVSGAKQVATASALTHASFVAANSGSAQRFQEGLDEDYALVFFVRMNNPGQYLISRSSYEARAGHPFDYPLAARFDENDAVLVLDNAFIPWEDVLVYRNVPKLKAFYADSGFFPRFNLQTTIRMAVKMEFVAGLLLKGVECNGTAGFRGVQVAVGEVIGFRDLFWALASAMARDPEPSLGGSVVPKLEYAAAARIATNFSWDRVRQIFERILGGSPVLNVSSHRDLQNPELAPVINRY
;
A
#
# COMPACT_ATOMS: atom_id res chain seq x y z
N LEU A 1 -12.71 6.73 -5.22
CA LEU A 1 -12.90 5.61 -6.16
C LEU A 1 -14.22 5.77 -6.92
N TYR A 2 -15.32 5.89 -6.22
CA TYR A 2 -16.63 6.03 -6.86
C TYR A 2 -16.71 7.27 -7.76
N ASP A 3 -16.31 8.42 -7.28
CA ASP A 3 -16.34 9.66 -8.05
C ASP A 3 -15.50 9.59 -9.32
N ALA A 4 -14.33 8.94 -9.25
CA ALA A 4 -13.45 8.75 -10.39
C ALA A 4 -14.03 7.86 -11.51
N LEU A 5 -15.05 7.04 -11.22
CA LEU A 5 -15.79 6.29 -12.25
C LEU A 5 -16.66 7.21 -13.13
N HIS A 6 -16.98 8.41 -12.63
CA HIS A 6 -17.86 9.36 -13.26
C HIS A 6 -17.17 10.64 -13.74
N ASP A 7 -15.91 10.86 -13.34
CA ASP A 7 -15.10 12.01 -13.79
C ASP A 7 -14.63 11.80 -15.23
N GLU A 8 -15.15 12.62 -16.15
CA GLU A 8 -14.84 12.51 -17.59
C GLU A 8 -13.36 12.68 -17.90
N SER A 9 -12.60 13.41 -17.07
CA SER A 9 -11.17 13.66 -17.30
C SER A 9 -10.29 12.46 -16.98
N THR A 10 -10.74 11.57 -16.11
CA THR A 10 -9.95 10.43 -15.61
C THR A 10 -10.59 9.07 -15.84
N ARG A 11 -11.90 9.04 -16.11
CA ARG A 11 -12.69 7.80 -16.23
C ARG A 11 -12.07 6.78 -17.19
N ASP A 12 -11.71 7.21 -18.38
CA ASP A 12 -11.23 6.31 -19.43
C ASP A 12 -9.80 5.80 -19.16
N ILE A 13 -9.02 6.54 -18.38
CA ILE A 13 -7.72 6.10 -17.89
C ILE A 13 -7.90 5.08 -16.77
N LEU A 14 -8.76 5.41 -15.79
CA LEU A 14 -8.92 4.62 -14.56
C LEU A 14 -9.76 3.37 -14.75
N THR A 15 -10.77 3.38 -15.64
CA THR A 15 -11.80 2.34 -15.69
C THR A 15 -11.84 1.60 -17.01
N GLY A 16 -12.27 0.35 -16.94
CA GLY A 16 -12.50 -0.53 -18.07
C GLY A 16 -13.49 -1.63 -17.72
N VAL A 17 -13.68 -2.57 -18.62
CA VAL A 17 -14.47 -3.78 -18.37
C VAL A 17 -13.49 -4.94 -18.26
N ASP A 18 -13.54 -5.66 -17.15
CA ASP A 18 -12.73 -6.87 -16.99
C ASP A 18 -13.26 -8.04 -17.82
N ARG A 19 -12.50 -9.13 -17.90
CA ARG A 19 -12.90 -10.32 -18.68
C ARG A 19 -14.18 -11.01 -18.17
N PHE A 20 -14.65 -10.64 -16.98
CA PHE A 20 -15.89 -11.17 -16.39
C PHE A 20 -17.09 -10.25 -16.68
N GLY A 21 -16.88 -9.18 -17.42
CA GLY A 21 -17.91 -8.21 -17.79
C GLY A 21 -18.20 -7.14 -16.75
N HIS A 22 -17.37 -7.04 -15.69
CA HIS A 22 -17.54 -6.01 -14.68
C HIS A 22 -16.87 -4.70 -15.09
N ARG A 23 -17.59 -3.59 -15.04
CA ARG A 23 -16.98 -2.27 -15.11
C ARG A 23 -16.31 -1.97 -13.77
N THR A 24 -14.99 -1.81 -13.79
CA THR A 24 -14.19 -1.56 -12.59
C THR A 24 -12.96 -0.71 -12.91
N HIS A 25 -12.17 -0.34 -11.91
CA HIS A 25 -10.87 0.26 -12.16
C HIS A 25 -9.90 -0.77 -12.76
N LYS A 26 -9.08 -0.34 -13.72
CA LYS A 26 -8.13 -1.21 -14.44
C LYS A 26 -7.12 -1.89 -13.50
N PHE A 27 -6.77 -1.26 -12.38
CA PHE A 27 -5.89 -1.87 -11.39
C PHE A 27 -6.56 -3.01 -10.56
N PHE A 28 -7.90 -3.21 -10.65
CA PHE A 28 -8.56 -4.42 -10.09
C PHE A 28 -8.48 -5.62 -11.03
N ALA A 29 -8.38 -5.39 -12.34
CA ALA A 29 -8.46 -6.46 -13.30
C ALA A 29 -7.19 -7.34 -13.31
N PRO A 30 -7.32 -8.68 -13.43
CA PRO A 30 -6.19 -9.54 -13.78
C PRO A 30 -5.64 -9.16 -15.15
N ALA A 31 -4.32 -9.13 -15.30
CA ALA A 31 -3.65 -8.88 -16.56
C ALA A 31 -3.36 -10.20 -17.30
N TYR A 32 -3.57 -10.22 -18.61
CA TYR A 32 -3.31 -11.36 -19.50
C TYR A 32 -2.34 -11.02 -20.64
N SER A 33 -1.94 -9.76 -20.71
CA SER A 33 -0.98 -9.22 -21.66
C SER A 33 -0.13 -8.12 -21.05
N ALA A 34 0.94 -7.74 -21.74
CA ALA A 34 1.72 -6.57 -21.39
C ALA A 34 0.89 -5.27 -21.48
N ASP A 35 -0.02 -5.20 -22.46
CA ASP A 35 -0.88 -4.03 -22.63
C ASP A 35 -1.84 -3.85 -21.45
N ASP A 36 -2.41 -4.93 -20.89
CA ASP A 36 -3.22 -4.87 -19.67
C ASP A 36 -2.42 -4.32 -18.47
N LEU A 37 -1.15 -4.71 -18.34
CA LEU A 37 -0.27 -4.19 -17.29
C LEU A 37 0.09 -2.71 -17.52
N VAL A 38 0.26 -2.28 -18.76
CA VAL A 38 0.50 -0.87 -19.10
C VAL A 38 -0.75 -0.04 -18.76
N GLU A 39 -1.93 -0.50 -19.12
CA GLU A 39 -3.19 0.18 -18.77
C GLU A 39 -3.40 0.25 -17.25
N ALA A 40 -3.09 -0.83 -16.51
CA ALA A 40 -3.14 -0.83 -15.07
C ALA A 40 -2.09 0.15 -14.47
N ALA A 41 -0.90 0.22 -15.06
CA ALA A 41 0.15 1.16 -14.62
C ALA A 41 -0.28 2.62 -14.83
N ASP A 42 -0.88 2.95 -15.97
CA ASP A 42 -1.40 4.28 -16.26
C ASP A 42 -2.54 4.66 -15.30
N ALA A 43 -3.44 3.73 -14.99
CA ALA A 43 -4.50 3.92 -14.01
C ALA A 43 -3.92 4.16 -12.59
N ILE A 44 -2.91 3.39 -12.18
CA ILE A 44 -2.21 3.58 -10.90
C ILE A 44 -1.54 4.97 -10.88
N ALA A 45 -0.84 5.35 -11.95
CA ALA A 45 -0.17 6.65 -12.03
C ALA A 45 -1.16 7.81 -11.93
N CYS A 46 -2.27 7.74 -12.65
CA CYS A 46 -3.37 8.71 -12.59
C CYS A 46 -3.89 8.85 -11.15
N TRP A 47 -4.19 7.72 -10.51
CA TRP A 47 -4.67 7.68 -9.13
C TRP A 47 -3.66 8.25 -8.13
N GLN A 48 -2.38 7.85 -8.24
CA GLN A 48 -1.33 8.28 -7.33
C GLN A 48 -1.02 9.79 -7.43
N ARG A 49 -1.22 10.42 -8.59
CA ARG A 49 -1.07 11.87 -8.75
C ARG A 49 -2.06 12.66 -7.92
N LEU A 50 -3.25 12.12 -7.61
CA LEU A 50 -4.23 12.78 -6.73
C LEU A 50 -3.71 12.96 -5.30
N VAL A 51 -2.79 12.09 -4.87
CA VAL A 51 -2.20 12.10 -3.53
C VAL A 51 -0.68 12.36 -3.57
N TYR A 52 -0.15 12.78 -4.72
CA TYR A 52 1.28 13.06 -4.93
C TYR A 52 2.21 11.90 -4.51
N GLY A 53 1.74 10.66 -4.57
CA GLY A 53 2.47 9.48 -4.12
C GLY A 53 2.70 9.39 -2.60
N TRP A 54 2.06 10.24 -1.78
CA TRP A 54 2.29 10.25 -0.33
C TRP A 54 1.53 9.17 0.43
N MET A 55 0.37 8.77 -0.03
CA MET A 55 -0.37 7.66 0.58
C MET A 55 0.16 6.32 0.07
N GLY A 56 0.52 5.43 1.00
CA GLY A 56 1.11 4.12 0.68
C GLY A 56 0.09 3.00 0.58
N ARG A 57 -1.08 3.16 1.17
CA ARG A 57 -2.15 2.15 1.26
C ARG A 57 -3.45 2.62 0.61
N THR A 58 -3.33 3.27 -0.52
CA THR A 58 -4.43 3.67 -1.39
C THR A 58 -5.17 2.45 -1.96
N PRO A 59 -6.39 2.64 -2.46
CA PRO A 59 -7.19 1.54 -3.04
C PRO A 59 -6.50 0.74 -4.14
N ASP A 60 -5.72 1.40 -5.01
CA ASP A 60 -4.95 0.76 -6.08
C ASP A 60 -3.89 -0.23 -5.57
N TYR A 61 -3.30 0.03 -4.41
CA TYR A 61 -2.33 -0.89 -3.83
C TYR A 61 -2.95 -2.27 -3.54
N LYS A 62 -4.15 -2.29 -2.93
CA LYS A 62 -4.83 -3.55 -2.64
C LYS A 62 -5.49 -4.16 -3.85
N ALA A 63 -6.08 -3.33 -4.69
CA ALA A 63 -6.71 -3.78 -5.91
C ALA A 63 -5.73 -4.51 -6.82
N SER A 64 -4.51 -3.98 -6.98
CA SER A 64 -3.50 -4.56 -7.86
C SER A 64 -3.11 -5.99 -7.46
N PHE A 65 -3.07 -6.32 -6.17
CA PHE A 65 -2.82 -7.70 -5.76
C PHE A 65 -4.10 -8.54 -5.65
N MET A 66 -5.24 -7.95 -5.31
CA MET A 66 -6.53 -8.66 -5.27
C MET A 66 -6.90 -9.26 -6.63
N ALA A 67 -6.39 -8.69 -7.70
CA ALA A 67 -6.49 -9.27 -9.04
C ALA A 67 -5.97 -10.71 -9.12
N THR A 68 -5.04 -11.13 -8.24
CA THR A 68 -4.57 -12.52 -8.19
C THR A 68 -5.68 -13.50 -7.83
N LEU A 69 -6.66 -13.09 -7.02
CA LEU A 69 -7.82 -13.93 -6.65
C LEU A 69 -8.69 -14.24 -7.88
N GLY A 70 -8.84 -13.26 -8.78
CA GLY A 70 -9.58 -13.42 -10.03
C GLY A 70 -8.77 -14.13 -11.13
N ALA A 71 -7.43 -14.06 -11.07
CA ALA A 71 -6.56 -14.67 -12.07
C ALA A 71 -6.59 -16.20 -11.98
N ASP A 72 -6.48 -16.74 -10.78
CA ASP A 72 -6.52 -18.19 -10.54
C ASP A 72 -7.17 -18.52 -9.18
N PRO A 73 -8.50 -18.61 -9.12
CA PRO A 73 -9.19 -19.03 -7.92
C PRO A 73 -8.81 -20.45 -7.47
N ASP A 74 -8.47 -21.35 -8.39
CA ASP A 74 -8.15 -22.74 -8.10
C ASP A 74 -6.83 -22.90 -7.30
N TYR A 75 -5.95 -21.91 -7.39
CA TYR A 75 -4.79 -21.84 -6.50
C TYR A 75 -5.20 -21.91 -5.01
N TYR A 76 -6.35 -21.36 -4.67
CA TYR A 76 -6.84 -21.31 -3.29
C TYR A 76 -7.62 -22.56 -2.85
N ALA A 77 -7.66 -23.64 -3.65
CA ALA A 77 -8.34 -24.86 -3.28
C ALA A 77 -7.95 -25.34 -1.85
N PRO A 78 -8.95 -25.78 -1.03
CA PRO A 78 -10.36 -25.99 -1.35
C PRO A 78 -11.23 -24.70 -1.31
N PHE A 79 -10.67 -23.53 -1.07
CA PHE A 79 -11.35 -22.23 -0.90
C PHE A 79 -11.39 -21.38 -2.20
N GLY A 80 -11.31 -22.00 -3.37
CA GLY A 80 -11.30 -21.30 -4.65
C GLY A 80 -12.54 -20.45 -4.91
N ASP A 81 -13.73 -20.93 -4.51
CA ASP A 81 -14.96 -20.16 -4.63
C ASP A 81 -14.98 -18.91 -3.76
N ASN A 82 -14.31 -18.94 -2.60
CA ASN A 82 -14.12 -17.76 -1.75
C ASN A 82 -13.24 -16.72 -2.46
N ALA A 83 -12.14 -17.15 -3.08
CA ALA A 83 -11.25 -16.27 -3.83
C ALA A 83 -12.02 -15.59 -4.97
N ARG A 84 -12.77 -16.34 -5.76
CA ARG A 84 -13.62 -15.83 -6.85
C ARG A 84 -14.64 -14.81 -6.33
N ARG A 85 -15.38 -15.16 -5.29
CA ARG A 85 -16.39 -14.28 -4.67
C ARG A 85 -15.78 -12.97 -4.17
N TRP A 86 -14.66 -13.03 -3.46
CA TRP A 86 -13.98 -11.83 -2.96
C TRP A 86 -13.46 -10.94 -4.09
N TYR A 87 -12.93 -11.53 -5.18
CA TYR A 87 -12.55 -10.77 -6.35
C TYR A 87 -13.75 -10.06 -6.97
N GLU A 88 -14.81 -10.80 -7.28
CA GLU A 88 -16.01 -10.26 -7.92
C GLU A 88 -16.68 -9.18 -7.08
N GLU A 89 -16.82 -9.39 -5.78
CA GLU A 89 -17.38 -8.38 -4.87
C GLU A 89 -16.50 -7.12 -4.84
N THR A 90 -15.20 -7.28 -4.72
CA THR A 90 -14.25 -6.17 -4.66
C THR A 90 -14.24 -5.36 -5.95
N ALA A 91 -14.17 -6.04 -7.11
CA ALA A 91 -14.16 -5.39 -8.41
C ALA A 91 -15.48 -4.67 -8.71
N ARG A 92 -16.62 -5.35 -8.47
CA ARG A 92 -17.95 -4.81 -8.78
C ARG A 92 -18.37 -3.66 -7.87
N LYS A 93 -18.08 -3.76 -6.57
CA LYS A 93 -18.43 -2.74 -5.57
C LYS A 93 -17.33 -1.69 -5.38
N VAL A 94 -16.18 -1.85 -6.02
CA VAL A 94 -15.01 -0.97 -5.89
C VAL A 94 -14.61 -0.81 -4.43
N LEU A 95 -14.45 -1.94 -3.72
CA LEU A 95 -14.16 -1.93 -2.29
C LEU A 95 -12.75 -1.41 -2.02
N PHE A 96 -12.63 -0.59 -0.99
CA PHE A 96 -11.34 -0.22 -0.42
C PHE A 96 -10.98 -1.24 0.66
N LEU A 97 -9.85 -1.91 0.49
CA LEU A 97 -9.33 -2.93 1.40
C LEU A 97 -7.99 -2.50 1.98
N ASN A 98 -7.65 -2.99 3.16
CA ASN A 98 -6.28 -2.93 3.64
C ASN A 98 -5.70 -4.34 3.83
N HIS A 99 -4.47 -4.44 4.31
CA HIS A 99 -3.86 -5.69 4.74
C HIS A 99 -3.20 -5.55 6.10
N VAL A 100 -3.21 -6.62 6.85
CA VAL A 100 -2.52 -6.75 8.12
C VAL A 100 -1.78 -8.07 8.13
N ILE A 101 -0.48 -8.00 7.84
CA ILE A 101 0.35 -9.18 7.57
C ILE A 101 1.57 -9.30 8.50
N VAL A 102 1.86 -8.27 9.30
CA VAL A 102 3.01 -8.27 10.18
C VAL A 102 2.56 -8.57 11.61
N ASP A 103 3.26 -9.49 12.25
CA ASP A 103 3.03 -9.82 13.65
C ASP A 103 3.60 -8.73 14.56
N PRO A 104 3.00 -8.49 15.75
CA PRO A 104 3.58 -7.59 16.74
C PRO A 104 5.04 -7.94 17.04
N PRO A 105 5.93 -6.96 17.31
CA PRO A 105 7.36 -7.20 17.51
C PRO A 105 7.68 -7.73 18.93
N VAL A 106 6.98 -8.78 19.32
CA VAL A 106 7.13 -9.46 20.60
C VAL A 106 7.86 -10.77 20.37
N ASP A 107 8.86 -11.05 21.17
CA ASP A 107 9.62 -12.32 21.23
C ASP A 107 9.93 -12.95 19.85
N ARG A 108 10.37 -12.11 18.91
CA ARG A 108 10.61 -12.51 17.50
C ARG A 108 11.62 -13.61 17.32
N HIS A 109 12.40 -13.95 18.35
CA HIS A 109 13.35 -15.05 18.37
C HIS A 109 12.67 -16.40 18.65
N LEU A 110 11.46 -16.40 19.20
CA LEU A 110 10.68 -17.59 19.48
C LEU A 110 9.85 -18.05 18.25
N PRO A 111 9.54 -19.34 18.12
CA PRO A 111 8.60 -19.84 17.14
C PRO A 111 7.16 -19.39 17.47
N HIS A 112 6.26 -19.43 16.48
CA HIS A 112 4.91 -18.89 16.63
C HIS A 112 4.11 -19.59 17.75
N HIS A 113 4.20 -20.91 17.85
CA HIS A 113 3.49 -21.70 18.87
C HIS A 113 3.91 -21.40 20.32
N GLU A 114 5.07 -20.76 20.52
CA GLU A 114 5.52 -20.34 21.86
C GLU A 114 5.03 -18.91 22.21
N VAL A 115 4.55 -18.13 21.23
CA VAL A 115 4.04 -16.76 21.42
C VAL A 115 2.50 -16.74 21.27
N ARG A 116 1.83 -17.65 21.95
CA ARG A 116 0.42 -18.03 21.74
C ARG A 116 -0.57 -16.88 21.79
N ASP A 117 -0.45 -15.99 22.76
CA ASP A 117 -1.48 -14.99 23.05
C ASP A 117 -1.30 -13.67 22.28
N VAL A 118 -0.28 -13.60 21.43
CA VAL A 118 0.03 -12.39 20.66
C VAL A 118 -0.31 -12.55 19.18
N TYR A 119 0.08 -13.66 18.58
CA TYR A 119 -0.07 -13.87 17.13
C TYR A 119 -1.43 -14.43 16.78
N VAL A 120 -1.99 -14.00 15.65
CA VAL A 120 -3.30 -14.44 15.19
C VAL A 120 -3.31 -15.95 14.95
N ARG A 121 -4.20 -16.65 15.63
CA ARG A 121 -4.37 -18.10 15.54
C ARG A 121 -5.83 -18.53 15.66
N VAL A 122 -6.13 -19.72 15.19
CA VAL A 122 -7.41 -20.38 15.45
C VAL A 122 -7.50 -20.75 16.93
N ILE A 123 -8.62 -20.42 17.56
CA ILE A 123 -8.94 -20.83 18.93
C ILE A 123 -10.11 -21.82 18.99
N LYS A 124 -10.96 -21.82 17.95
CA LYS A 124 -12.10 -22.73 17.83
C LYS A 124 -12.53 -22.87 16.38
N GLU A 125 -12.93 -24.05 15.99
CA GLU A 125 -13.55 -24.40 14.72
C GLU A 125 -15.00 -24.80 14.90
N THR A 126 -15.85 -24.44 13.92
CA THR A 126 -17.27 -24.79 13.86
C THR A 126 -17.67 -25.08 12.41
N ASP A 127 -18.84 -25.65 12.19
CA ASP A 127 -19.40 -25.90 10.84
C ASP A 127 -19.57 -24.59 10.04
N ALA A 128 -19.79 -23.45 10.71
CA ALA A 128 -20.02 -22.15 10.07
C ALA A 128 -18.75 -21.34 9.81
N GLY A 129 -17.64 -21.66 10.46
CA GLY A 129 -16.40 -20.89 10.38
C GLY A 129 -15.48 -21.12 11.56
N ILE A 130 -14.49 -20.26 11.70
CA ILE A 130 -13.47 -20.31 12.74
C ILE A 130 -13.55 -19.09 13.66
N TYR A 131 -13.14 -19.27 14.91
CA TYR A 131 -12.87 -18.19 15.83
C TYR A 131 -11.36 -17.98 15.91
N VAL A 132 -10.95 -16.74 15.84
CA VAL A 132 -9.52 -16.37 15.88
C VAL A 132 -9.25 -15.34 16.98
N SER A 133 -8.07 -15.43 17.59
CA SER A 133 -7.56 -14.42 18.52
C SER A 133 -6.10 -14.10 18.22
N GLY A 134 -5.70 -12.87 18.53
CA GLY A 134 -4.33 -12.35 18.36
C GLY A 134 -4.33 -10.97 17.73
N ALA A 135 -3.14 -10.47 17.41
CA ALA A 135 -2.96 -9.13 16.88
C ALA A 135 -2.08 -9.10 15.63
N LYS A 136 -2.29 -8.11 14.79
CA LYS A 136 -1.46 -7.77 13.63
C LYS A 136 -1.17 -6.27 13.60
N GLN A 137 -0.01 -5.92 13.06
CA GLN A 137 0.41 -4.53 12.81
C GLN A 137 1.29 -4.46 11.55
N VAL A 138 1.34 -3.34 10.82
CA VAL A 138 0.60 -2.10 11.00
C VAL A 138 -0.68 -2.19 10.19
N ALA A 139 -1.83 -1.88 10.78
CA ALA A 139 -3.12 -1.87 10.12
C ALA A 139 -3.37 -0.48 9.49
N THR A 140 -2.50 -0.08 8.59
CA THR A 140 -2.53 1.23 7.93
C THR A 140 -3.83 1.40 7.15
N ALA A 141 -4.49 2.53 7.34
CA ALA A 141 -5.77 2.91 6.74
C ALA A 141 -6.98 2.04 7.13
N SER A 142 -6.86 1.10 8.06
CA SER A 142 -7.95 0.17 8.41
C SER A 142 -9.26 0.85 8.73
N ALA A 143 -9.23 1.97 9.48
CA ALA A 143 -10.43 2.74 9.84
C ALA A 143 -11.19 3.30 8.64
N LEU A 144 -10.57 3.37 7.46
CA LEU A 144 -11.12 3.90 6.22
C LEU A 144 -11.55 2.82 5.23
N THR A 145 -11.40 1.53 5.58
CA THR A 145 -11.58 0.40 4.66
C THR A 145 -12.80 -0.43 4.98
N HIS A 146 -13.25 -1.22 4.00
CA HIS A 146 -14.40 -2.13 4.15
C HIS A 146 -14.02 -3.46 4.81
N ALA A 147 -12.80 -3.92 4.58
CA ALA A 147 -12.30 -5.17 5.14
C ALA A 147 -10.77 -5.18 5.18
N SER A 148 -10.22 -6.02 6.06
CA SER A 148 -8.80 -6.31 6.17
C SER A 148 -8.48 -7.69 5.61
N PHE A 149 -7.48 -7.77 4.74
CA PHE A 149 -6.82 -9.01 4.36
C PHE A 149 -5.79 -9.38 5.42
N VAL A 150 -5.99 -10.50 6.09
CA VAL A 150 -5.13 -11.00 7.18
C VAL A 150 -4.31 -12.17 6.67
N ALA A 151 -2.99 -12.08 6.81
CA ALA A 151 -2.04 -13.14 6.45
C ALA A 151 -0.77 -13.05 7.30
N ALA A 152 0.20 -13.93 7.09
CA ALA A 152 1.57 -13.76 7.55
C ALA A 152 2.39 -13.03 6.47
N ASN A 153 3.36 -12.20 6.84
CA ASN A 153 4.33 -11.70 5.87
C ASN A 153 5.29 -12.82 5.42
N SER A 154 5.96 -12.63 4.29
CA SER A 154 6.83 -13.68 3.71
C SER A 154 7.93 -14.16 4.65
N GLY A 155 8.57 -13.25 5.40
CA GLY A 155 9.62 -13.61 6.36
C GLY A 155 9.07 -14.37 7.57
N SER A 156 7.89 -13.99 8.07
CA SER A 156 7.20 -14.70 9.14
C SER A 156 6.75 -16.09 8.65
N ALA A 157 6.15 -16.15 7.46
CA ALA A 157 5.65 -17.41 6.88
C ALA A 157 6.72 -18.48 6.78
N GLN A 158 7.97 -18.13 6.42
CA GLN A 158 9.08 -19.09 6.32
C GLN A 158 9.47 -19.72 7.67
N ARG A 159 9.12 -19.10 8.78
CA ARG A 159 9.43 -19.58 10.13
C ARG A 159 8.40 -20.57 10.68
N PHE A 160 7.24 -20.73 10.06
CA PHE A 160 6.24 -21.70 10.51
C PHE A 160 6.76 -23.13 10.42
N GLN A 161 6.44 -23.93 11.43
CA GLN A 161 6.85 -25.33 11.55
C GLN A 161 5.62 -26.22 11.36
N GLU A 162 5.72 -27.16 10.40
CA GLU A 162 4.68 -28.17 10.19
C GLU A 162 4.57 -29.08 11.42
N GLY A 163 3.33 -29.40 11.80
CA GLY A 163 3.01 -30.17 13.01
C GLY A 163 2.93 -29.32 14.30
N LEU A 164 3.31 -28.03 14.25
CA LEU A 164 3.31 -27.15 15.42
C LEU A 164 2.58 -25.81 15.21
N ASP A 165 2.63 -25.24 14.00
CA ASP A 165 2.14 -23.87 13.73
C ASP A 165 0.89 -23.83 12.83
N GLU A 166 0.17 -24.94 12.65
CA GLU A 166 -1.00 -25.00 11.77
C GLU A 166 -2.09 -23.99 12.16
N ASP A 167 -2.32 -23.78 13.46
CA ASP A 167 -3.33 -22.83 13.92
C ASP A 167 -3.03 -21.39 13.55
N TYR A 168 -1.79 -21.07 13.20
CA TYR A 168 -1.33 -19.76 12.73
C TYR A 168 -1.25 -19.67 11.20
N ALA A 169 -1.34 -20.80 10.49
CA ALA A 169 -1.22 -20.86 9.04
C ALA A 169 -2.55 -20.48 8.36
N LEU A 170 -2.85 -19.18 8.37
CA LEU A 170 -4.12 -18.60 7.97
C LEU A 170 -3.96 -17.50 6.95
N VAL A 171 -4.87 -17.46 5.96
CA VAL A 171 -5.15 -16.30 5.11
C VAL A 171 -6.66 -16.14 5.04
N PHE A 172 -7.17 -14.97 5.41
CA PHE A 172 -8.60 -14.70 5.43
C PHE A 172 -8.91 -13.20 5.30
N PHE A 173 -10.18 -12.90 5.04
CA PHE A 173 -10.70 -11.54 5.15
C PHE A 173 -11.49 -11.36 6.43
N VAL A 174 -11.42 -10.18 7.02
CA VAL A 174 -12.30 -9.76 8.10
C VAL A 174 -12.91 -8.40 7.78
N ARG A 175 -14.24 -8.30 7.82
CA ARG A 175 -14.95 -7.03 7.59
C ARG A 175 -14.75 -6.09 8.77
N MET A 176 -14.71 -4.77 8.50
CA MET A 176 -14.33 -3.79 9.55
C MET A 176 -15.35 -3.61 10.67
N ASN A 177 -16.55 -4.16 10.54
CA ASN A 177 -17.58 -4.15 11.60
C ASN A 177 -17.74 -5.50 12.30
N ASN A 178 -16.76 -6.39 12.20
CA ASN A 178 -16.84 -7.75 12.75
C ASN A 178 -16.81 -7.73 14.29
N PRO A 179 -17.72 -8.42 14.99
CA PRO A 179 -17.67 -8.57 16.45
C PRO A 179 -16.34 -9.20 16.90
N GLY A 180 -15.77 -8.72 18.00
CA GLY A 180 -14.47 -9.17 18.50
C GLY A 180 -13.27 -8.56 17.77
N GLN A 181 -13.49 -7.60 16.89
CA GLN A 181 -12.43 -6.84 16.23
C GLN A 181 -12.26 -5.46 16.86
N TYR A 182 -11.01 -5.10 17.12
CA TYR A 182 -10.63 -3.80 17.64
C TYR A 182 -9.51 -3.17 16.81
N LEU A 183 -9.56 -1.85 16.65
CA LEU A 183 -8.46 -1.05 16.12
C LEU A 183 -7.90 -0.15 17.22
N ILE A 184 -6.65 -0.41 17.61
CA ILE A 184 -5.91 0.49 18.50
C ILE A 184 -5.15 1.47 17.62
N SER A 185 -5.80 2.59 17.30
CA SER A 185 -5.31 3.59 16.38
C SER A 185 -4.46 4.63 17.08
N ARG A 186 -3.37 5.10 16.40
CA ARG A 186 -2.73 6.34 16.82
C ARG A 186 -3.66 7.53 16.58
N SER A 187 -3.37 8.64 17.25
CA SER A 187 -4.10 9.89 16.99
C SER A 187 -3.91 10.34 15.53
N SER A 188 -4.99 10.80 14.91
CA SER A 188 -4.97 11.37 13.58
C SER A 188 -4.22 12.72 13.58
N TYR A 189 -3.38 12.94 12.57
CA TYR A 189 -2.76 14.25 12.33
C TYR A 189 -3.80 15.25 11.89
N GLU A 190 -4.78 14.84 11.08
CA GLU A 190 -5.90 15.69 10.65
C GLU A 190 -6.67 16.24 11.85
N ALA A 191 -7.02 15.41 12.83
CA ALA A 191 -7.75 15.83 14.02
C ALA A 191 -6.96 16.81 14.90
N ARG A 192 -5.63 16.82 14.80
CA ARG A 192 -4.74 17.72 15.55
C ARG A 192 -4.35 18.97 14.81
N ALA A 193 -4.45 18.98 13.49
CA ALA A 193 -4.11 20.11 12.65
C ALA A 193 -5.17 21.21 12.83
N GLY A 194 -4.77 22.34 13.38
CA GLY A 194 -5.65 23.52 13.47
C GLY A 194 -5.99 24.11 12.11
N HIS A 195 -5.11 23.92 11.14
CA HIS A 195 -5.27 24.38 9.75
C HIS A 195 -4.38 23.55 8.81
N PRO A 196 -4.84 23.25 7.56
CA PRO A 196 -4.04 22.48 6.58
C PRO A 196 -2.68 23.12 6.22
N PHE A 197 -2.52 24.42 6.39
CA PHE A 197 -1.26 25.14 6.17
C PHE A 197 -0.14 24.65 7.12
N ASP A 198 -0.48 24.34 8.38
CA ASP A 198 0.51 23.98 9.40
C ASP A 198 1.13 22.61 9.12
N TYR A 199 0.31 21.67 8.60
CA TYR A 199 0.72 20.29 8.28
C TYR A 199 0.10 19.83 6.94
N PRO A 200 0.49 20.45 5.81
CA PRO A 200 -0.27 20.34 4.56
C PRO A 200 -0.33 18.91 3.99
N LEU A 201 0.69 18.10 4.17
CA LEU A 201 0.69 16.71 3.71
C LEU A 201 0.09 15.77 4.77
N ALA A 202 0.54 15.87 6.02
CA ALA A 202 0.09 14.98 7.09
C ALA A 202 -1.39 15.16 7.45
N ALA A 203 -1.93 16.38 7.32
CA ALA A 203 -3.34 16.65 7.56
C ALA A 203 -4.25 16.16 6.43
N ARG A 204 -3.75 16.15 5.18
CA ARG A 204 -4.55 15.75 4.00
C ARG A 204 -4.48 14.27 3.69
N PHE A 205 -3.32 13.65 3.94
CA PHE A 205 -2.99 12.31 3.48
C PHE A 205 -2.66 11.37 4.64
N ASP A 206 -3.31 11.59 5.79
CA ASP A 206 -3.17 10.72 6.94
C ASP A 206 -3.86 9.38 6.68
N GLU A 207 -3.07 8.32 6.59
CA GLU A 207 -3.58 6.96 6.44
C GLU A 207 -3.99 6.32 7.77
N ASN A 208 -3.68 6.95 8.88
CA ASN A 208 -3.90 6.51 10.26
C ASN A 208 -3.51 5.03 10.50
N ASP A 209 -2.44 4.83 11.23
CA ASP A 209 -1.96 3.49 11.57
C ASP A 209 -2.63 2.95 12.83
N ALA A 210 -2.84 1.64 12.86
CA ALA A 210 -3.46 0.95 13.96
C ALA A 210 -2.81 -0.41 14.22
N VAL A 211 -3.06 -0.97 15.39
CA VAL A 211 -2.95 -2.41 15.65
C VAL A 211 -4.35 -2.99 15.49
N LEU A 212 -4.48 -4.02 14.64
CA LEU A 212 -5.68 -4.83 14.55
C LEU A 212 -5.60 -5.90 15.62
N VAL A 213 -6.57 -5.94 16.50
CA VAL A 213 -6.75 -7.00 17.49
C VAL A 213 -8.01 -7.78 17.16
N LEU A 214 -7.88 -9.10 17.15
CA LEU A 214 -8.98 -10.05 17.05
C LEU A 214 -9.07 -10.76 18.39
N ASP A 215 -10.19 -10.64 19.05
CA ASP A 215 -10.47 -11.24 20.34
C ASP A 215 -11.73 -12.12 20.24
N ASN A 216 -11.51 -13.41 20.07
CA ASN A 216 -12.57 -14.38 19.82
C ASN A 216 -13.47 -13.96 18.62
N ALA A 217 -12.82 -13.41 17.58
CA ALA A 217 -13.52 -12.92 16.41
C ALA A 217 -13.94 -14.07 15.50
N PHE A 218 -15.22 -14.11 15.12
CA PHE A 218 -15.73 -15.13 14.20
C PHE A 218 -15.41 -14.77 12.76
N ILE A 219 -14.82 -15.71 12.01
CA ILE A 219 -14.54 -15.63 10.59
C ILE A 219 -15.30 -16.74 9.89
N PRO A 220 -16.32 -16.44 9.07
CA PRO A 220 -17.07 -17.46 8.34
C PRO A 220 -16.18 -18.17 7.32
N TRP A 221 -16.45 -19.44 7.03
CA TRP A 221 -15.66 -20.22 6.06
C TRP A 221 -15.55 -19.54 4.70
N GLU A 222 -16.57 -18.82 4.30
CA GLU A 222 -16.59 -18.09 3.03
C GLU A 222 -15.55 -16.95 2.94
N ASP A 223 -15.00 -16.49 4.05
CA ASP A 223 -13.97 -15.45 4.09
C ASP A 223 -12.55 -16.01 4.26
N VAL A 224 -12.40 -17.34 4.34
CA VAL A 224 -11.11 -18.03 4.47
C VAL A 224 -10.54 -18.37 3.10
N LEU A 225 -9.24 -18.15 2.92
CA LEU A 225 -8.48 -18.47 1.70
C LEU A 225 -7.43 -19.56 1.90
N VAL A 226 -6.79 -19.60 3.07
CA VAL A 226 -5.85 -20.64 3.48
C VAL A 226 -6.14 -20.99 4.92
N TYR A 227 -6.23 -22.29 5.21
CA TYR A 227 -6.56 -22.80 6.54
C TYR A 227 -5.65 -23.97 6.92
N ARG A 228 -4.92 -23.82 8.01
CA ARG A 228 -4.03 -24.84 8.60
C ARG A 228 -3.08 -25.50 7.58
N ASN A 229 -2.62 -24.75 6.60
CA ASN A 229 -1.74 -25.27 5.54
C ASN A 229 -0.42 -24.48 5.51
N VAL A 230 0.54 -24.96 6.29
CA VAL A 230 1.86 -24.33 6.41
C VAL A 230 2.62 -24.30 5.08
N PRO A 231 2.70 -25.37 4.28
CA PRO A 231 3.34 -25.34 2.98
C PRO A 231 2.76 -24.28 2.05
N LYS A 232 1.42 -24.21 1.96
CA LYS A 232 0.74 -23.23 1.12
C LYS A 232 0.99 -21.80 1.60
N LEU A 233 1.01 -21.55 2.91
CA LEU A 233 1.31 -20.24 3.46
C LEU A 233 2.74 -19.80 3.15
N LYS A 234 3.72 -20.71 3.22
CA LYS A 234 5.11 -20.44 2.84
C LYS A 234 5.26 -20.08 1.36
N ALA A 235 4.54 -20.77 0.49
CA ALA A 235 4.57 -20.56 -0.94
C ALA A 235 3.73 -19.35 -1.40
N PHE A 236 2.81 -18.87 -0.57
CA PHE A 236 1.77 -17.89 -0.93
C PHE A 236 2.31 -16.68 -1.70
N TYR A 237 3.38 -16.04 -1.23
CA TYR A 237 3.90 -14.82 -1.86
C TYR A 237 4.63 -15.07 -3.19
N ALA A 238 5.27 -16.24 -3.32
CA ALA A 238 5.96 -16.63 -4.54
C ALA A 238 4.97 -17.09 -5.62
N ASP A 239 4.01 -17.95 -5.24
CA ASP A 239 3.20 -18.68 -6.19
C ASP A 239 1.92 -17.94 -6.59
N SER A 240 1.34 -17.13 -5.70
CA SER A 240 0.06 -16.47 -5.96
C SER A 240 0.15 -15.26 -6.91
N GLY A 241 1.35 -14.82 -7.30
CA GLY A 241 1.55 -13.58 -8.05
C GLY A 241 1.30 -12.30 -7.24
N PHE A 242 1.11 -12.43 -5.93
CA PHE A 242 0.86 -11.31 -5.02
C PHE A 242 2.02 -10.31 -4.99
N PHE A 243 3.26 -10.81 -4.85
CA PHE A 243 4.44 -9.98 -4.68
C PHE A 243 4.73 -9.07 -5.89
N PRO A 244 4.81 -9.56 -7.14
CA PRO A 244 5.10 -8.69 -8.28
C PRO A 244 4.02 -7.65 -8.53
N ARG A 245 2.74 -7.99 -8.33
CA ARG A 245 1.62 -7.06 -8.60
C ARG A 245 1.65 -5.84 -7.69
N PHE A 246 1.80 -6.00 -6.38
CA PHE A 246 1.85 -4.83 -5.51
C PHE A 246 3.14 -4.01 -5.67
N ASN A 247 4.24 -4.63 -6.15
CA ASN A 247 5.48 -3.91 -6.40
C ASN A 247 5.39 -2.99 -7.62
N LEU A 248 4.59 -3.32 -8.64
CA LEU A 248 4.30 -2.39 -9.73
C LEU A 248 3.68 -1.10 -9.17
N GLN A 249 2.64 -1.23 -8.34
CA GLN A 249 2.01 -0.07 -7.70
C GLN A 249 3.01 0.73 -6.86
N THR A 250 3.81 0.08 -6.02
CA THR A 250 4.76 0.80 -5.16
C THR A 250 5.85 1.50 -5.96
N THR A 251 6.27 0.95 -7.10
CA THR A 251 7.27 1.57 -7.99
C THR A 251 6.69 2.81 -8.67
N ILE A 252 5.47 2.73 -9.19
CA ILE A 252 4.76 3.87 -9.80
C ILE A 252 4.50 4.94 -8.75
N ARG A 253 4.03 4.57 -7.57
CA ARG A 253 3.85 5.51 -6.46
C ARG A 253 5.16 6.24 -6.12
N MET A 254 6.29 5.53 -6.13
CA MET A 254 7.59 6.14 -5.86
C MET A 254 8.00 7.10 -6.98
N ALA A 255 7.75 6.76 -8.25
CA ALA A 255 7.99 7.66 -9.38
C ALA A 255 7.19 8.97 -9.23
N VAL A 256 5.88 8.87 -8.94
CA VAL A 256 5.02 10.04 -8.70
C VAL A 256 5.46 10.84 -7.46
N LYS A 257 5.87 10.16 -6.39
CA LYS A 257 6.44 10.85 -5.22
C LYS A 257 7.70 11.63 -5.58
N MET A 258 8.58 11.08 -6.42
CA MET A 258 9.77 11.76 -6.89
C MET A 258 9.45 12.94 -7.82
N GLU A 259 8.37 12.87 -8.62
CA GLU A 259 7.87 14.06 -9.37
C GLU A 259 7.55 15.21 -8.42
N PHE A 260 6.76 14.94 -7.39
CA PHE A 260 6.38 15.93 -6.38
C PHE A 260 7.60 16.50 -5.65
N VAL A 261 8.50 15.62 -5.19
CA VAL A 261 9.69 16.00 -4.42
C VAL A 261 10.65 16.81 -5.26
N ALA A 262 10.87 16.46 -6.53
CA ALA A 262 11.71 17.25 -7.46
C ALA A 262 11.11 18.64 -7.69
N GLY A 263 9.79 18.74 -7.91
CA GLY A 263 9.10 20.01 -8.05
C GLY A 263 9.18 20.89 -6.80
N LEU A 264 9.04 20.29 -5.62
CA LEU A 264 9.14 21.00 -4.35
C LEU A 264 10.58 21.51 -4.12
N LEU A 265 11.59 20.70 -4.44
CA LEU A 265 12.98 21.11 -4.34
C LEU A 265 13.32 22.27 -5.30
N LEU A 266 12.86 22.18 -6.55
CA LEU A 266 13.00 23.27 -7.54
C LEU A 266 12.41 24.57 -7.02
N LYS A 267 11.17 24.52 -6.53
CA LYS A 267 10.51 25.70 -5.95
C LYS A 267 11.28 26.25 -4.74
N GLY A 268 11.80 25.39 -3.88
CA GLY A 268 12.59 25.80 -2.71
C GLY A 268 13.90 26.53 -3.11
N VAL A 269 14.64 26.03 -4.09
CA VAL A 269 15.88 26.68 -4.53
C VAL A 269 15.65 27.96 -5.33
N GLU A 270 14.49 28.07 -6.00
CA GLU A 270 14.05 29.35 -6.62
C GLU A 270 13.75 30.38 -5.53
N CYS A 271 13.00 30.03 -4.50
CA CYS A 271 12.70 30.92 -3.39
C CYS A 271 13.96 31.39 -2.64
N ASN A 272 14.95 30.50 -2.48
CA ASN A 272 16.22 30.84 -1.84
C ASN A 272 17.21 31.60 -2.78
N GLY A 273 16.87 31.76 -4.05
CA GLY A 273 17.76 32.43 -5.05
C GLY A 273 19.00 31.61 -5.42
N THR A 274 19.01 30.29 -5.13
CA THR A 274 20.17 29.40 -5.32
C THR A 274 20.09 28.53 -6.59
N ALA A 275 19.01 28.63 -7.34
CA ALA A 275 18.72 27.79 -8.52
C ALA A 275 19.82 27.89 -9.61
N GLY A 276 20.55 29.02 -9.70
CA GLY A 276 21.63 29.21 -10.64
C GLY A 276 22.98 28.58 -10.25
N PHE A 277 23.12 28.07 -9.02
CA PHE A 277 24.38 27.50 -8.57
C PHE A 277 24.57 26.09 -9.11
N ARG A 278 25.71 25.83 -9.77
CA ARG A 278 26.01 24.55 -10.40
C ARG A 278 25.85 23.35 -9.45
N GLY A 279 26.32 23.46 -8.22
CA GLY A 279 26.19 22.40 -7.22
C GLY A 279 24.72 22.09 -6.85
N VAL A 280 23.87 23.13 -6.84
CA VAL A 280 22.43 22.99 -6.62
C VAL A 280 21.75 22.32 -7.82
N GLN A 281 22.10 22.76 -9.04
CA GLN A 281 21.58 22.14 -10.28
C GLN A 281 21.92 20.65 -10.39
N VAL A 282 23.14 20.26 -10.00
CA VAL A 282 23.56 18.85 -9.97
C VAL A 282 22.72 18.07 -8.97
N ALA A 283 22.49 18.61 -7.77
CA ALA A 283 21.69 17.94 -6.75
C ALA A 283 20.21 17.80 -7.14
N VAL A 284 19.63 18.81 -7.75
CA VAL A 284 18.26 18.74 -8.32
C VAL A 284 18.20 17.72 -9.45
N GLY A 285 19.21 17.72 -10.33
CA GLY A 285 19.33 16.73 -11.42
C GLY A 285 19.41 15.29 -10.91
N GLU A 286 20.07 15.05 -9.77
CA GLU A 286 20.11 13.72 -9.14
C GLU A 286 18.71 13.25 -8.71
N VAL A 287 17.89 14.12 -8.12
CA VAL A 287 16.50 13.79 -7.74
C VAL A 287 15.64 13.49 -8.97
N ILE A 288 15.83 14.28 -10.05
CA ILE A 288 15.14 14.03 -11.33
C ILE A 288 15.59 12.68 -11.91
N GLY A 289 16.86 12.33 -11.81
CA GLY A 289 17.38 11.03 -12.25
C GLY A 289 16.73 9.85 -11.50
N PHE A 290 16.49 9.99 -10.20
CA PHE A 290 15.73 8.98 -9.45
C PHE A 290 14.28 8.87 -9.91
N ARG A 291 13.60 9.98 -10.22
CA ARG A 291 12.27 9.97 -10.82
C ARG A 291 12.26 9.12 -12.10
N ASP A 292 13.19 9.39 -12.99
CA ASP A 292 13.28 8.72 -14.31
C ASP A 292 13.62 7.22 -14.14
N LEU A 293 14.49 6.88 -13.17
CA LEU A 293 14.79 5.50 -12.83
C LEU A 293 13.52 4.73 -12.42
N PHE A 294 12.67 5.30 -11.57
CA PHE A 294 11.44 4.61 -11.14
C PHE A 294 10.43 4.49 -12.27
N TRP A 295 10.31 5.48 -13.16
CA TRP A 295 9.48 5.36 -14.36
C TRP A 295 10.00 4.30 -15.32
N ALA A 296 11.32 4.23 -15.52
CA ALA A 296 11.94 3.19 -16.35
C ALA A 296 11.70 1.79 -15.79
N LEU A 297 11.86 1.60 -14.46
CA LEU A 297 11.58 0.33 -13.80
C LEU A 297 10.11 -0.06 -13.88
N ALA A 298 9.19 0.88 -13.64
CA ALA A 298 7.76 0.63 -13.78
C ALA A 298 7.37 0.24 -15.22
N SER A 299 7.95 0.93 -16.21
CA SER A 299 7.75 0.61 -17.63
C SER A 299 8.29 -0.78 -17.98
N ALA A 300 9.49 -1.12 -17.51
CA ALA A 300 10.06 -2.45 -17.72
C ALA A 300 9.18 -3.55 -17.11
N MET A 301 8.70 -3.34 -15.87
CA MET A 301 7.83 -4.28 -15.17
C MET A 301 6.52 -4.54 -15.92
N ALA A 302 5.94 -3.53 -16.55
CA ALA A 302 4.69 -3.67 -17.29
C ALA A 302 4.87 -4.23 -18.70
N ARG A 303 5.97 -3.87 -19.40
CA ARG A 303 6.18 -4.20 -20.83
C ARG A 303 6.94 -5.50 -21.06
N ASP A 304 7.64 -6.02 -20.05
CA ASP A 304 8.34 -7.31 -20.07
C ASP A 304 7.82 -8.19 -18.92
N PRO A 305 6.51 -8.59 -18.96
CA PRO A 305 5.91 -9.41 -17.92
C PRO A 305 6.38 -10.86 -17.96
N GLU A 306 6.15 -11.58 -16.88
CA GLU A 306 6.33 -13.02 -16.80
C GLU A 306 4.98 -13.75 -16.68
N PRO A 307 4.89 -15.00 -17.16
CA PRO A 307 3.69 -15.82 -17.00
C PRO A 307 3.38 -16.09 -15.51
N SER A 308 2.10 -16.16 -15.19
CA SER A 308 1.59 -16.48 -13.86
C SER A 308 0.41 -17.45 -13.94
N LEU A 309 -0.15 -17.78 -12.78
CA LEU A 309 -1.26 -18.70 -12.66
C LEU A 309 -2.49 -18.28 -13.49
N GLY A 310 -3.32 -19.26 -13.88
CA GLY A 310 -4.56 -19.04 -14.62
C GLY A 310 -4.38 -18.42 -16.02
N GLY A 311 -3.18 -18.54 -16.60
CA GLY A 311 -2.82 -17.92 -17.89
C GLY A 311 -2.66 -16.40 -17.81
N SER A 312 -2.64 -15.84 -16.59
CA SER A 312 -2.38 -14.42 -16.38
C SER A 312 -0.89 -14.09 -16.52
N VAL A 313 -0.58 -12.79 -16.57
CA VAL A 313 0.77 -12.29 -16.51
C VAL A 313 0.95 -11.38 -15.29
N VAL A 314 2.18 -11.31 -14.79
CA VAL A 314 2.56 -10.44 -13.68
C VAL A 314 3.79 -9.63 -14.04
N PRO A 315 4.00 -8.47 -13.41
CA PRO A 315 5.25 -7.73 -13.52
C PRO A 315 6.45 -8.61 -13.18
N LYS A 316 7.52 -8.54 -13.97
CA LYS A 316 8.70 -9.38 -13.79
C LYS A 316 9.33 -9.18 -12.41
N LEU A 317 9.54 -10.27 -11.70
CA LEU A 317 10.01 -10.26 -10.31
C LEU A 317 11.39 -9.61 -10.15
N GLU A 318 12.29 -9.82 -11.10
CA GLU A 318 13.64 -9.24 -11.08
C GLU A 318 13.59 -7.70 -11.08
N TYR A 319 12.72 -7.10 -11.91
CA TYR A 319 12.56 -5.64 -11.95
C TYR A 319 11.89 -5.12 -10.68
N ALA A 320 10.94 -5.88 -10.14
CA ALA A 320 10.30 -5.56 -8.86
C ALA A 320 11.31 -5.57 -7.70
N ALA A 321 12.21 -6.54 -7.67
CA ALA A 321 13.30 -6.62 -6.69
C ALA A 321 14.29 -5.45 -6.83
N ALA A 322 14.68 -5.12 -8.06
CA ALA A 322 15.55 -3.98 -8.35
C ALA A 322 14.91 -2.65 -7.89
N ALA A 323 13.61 -2.46 -8.16
CA ALA A 323 12.87 -1.27 -7.72
C ALA A 323 12.83 -1.13 -6.19
N ARG A 324 12.68 -2.23 -5.45
CA ARG A 324 12.72 -2.22 -3.99
C ARG A 324 14.08 -1.80 -3.43
N ILE A 325 15.15 -2.31 -4.01
CA ILE A 325 16.51 -1.92 -3.64
C ILE A 325 16.72 -0.43 -3.95
N ALA A 326 16.36 0.01 -5.16
CA ALA A 326 16.47 1.40 -5.57
C ALA A 326 15.71 2.35 -4.65
N THR A 327 14.52 1.96 -4.17
CA THR A 327 13.71 2.76 -3.24
C THR A 327 14.46 3.07 -1.95
N ASN A 328 15.13 2.08 -1.36
CA ASN A 328 15.79 2.26 -0.06
C ASN A 328 16.92 3.28 -0.13
N PHE A 329 17.87 3.12 -1.06
CA PHE A 329 19.00 4.05 -1.12
C PHE A 329 18.63 5.42 -1.72
N SER A 330 17.72 5.48 -2.68
CA SER A 330 17.33 6.75 -3.29
C SER A 330 16.59 7.66 -2.32
N TRP A 331 15.71 7.09 -1.47
CA TRP A 331 14.97 7.90 -0.49
C TRP A 331 15.89 8.54 0.55
N ASP A 332 16.83 7.79 1.07
CA ASP A 332 17.84 8.34 2.01
C ASP A 332 18.66 9.44 1.34
N ARG A 333 19.06 9.22 0.10
CA ARG A 333 19.82 10.22 -0.66
C ARG A 333 19.01 11.50 -0.93
N VAL A 334 17.75 11.36 -1.30
CA VAL A 334 16.86 12.52 -1.54
C VAL A 334 16.67 13.34 -0.28
N ARG A 335 16.47 12.70 0.88
CA ARG A 335 16.40 13.42 2.16
C ARG A 335 17.65 14.23 2.44
N GLN A 336 18.83 13.62 2.29
CA GLN A 336 20.12 14.32 2.44
C GLN A 336 20.26 15.52 1.50
N ILE A 337 19.80 15.39 0.24
CA ILE A 337 19.80 16.50 -0.72
C ILE A 337 18.91 17.63 -0.23
N PHE A 338 17.70 17.34 0.20
CA PHE A 338 16.76 18.33 0.73
C PHE A 338 17.36 19.11 1.90
N GLU A 339 17.83 18.39 2.92
CA GLU A 339 18.41 18.98 4.13
C GLU A 339 19.63 19.86 3.80
N ARG A 340 20.49 19.40 2.89
CA ARG A 340 21.71 20.14 2.53
C ARG A 340 21.44 21.35 1.63
N ILE A 341 20.50 21.25 0.69
CA ILE A 341 20.28 22.31 -0.32
C ILE A 341 19.35 23.40 0.20
N LEU A 342 18.31 23.04 0.95
CA LEU A 342 17.39 24.00 1.55
C LEU A 342 17.90 24.55 2.89
N GLY A 343 18.88 23.88 3.50
CA GLY A 343 19.53 24.32 4.72
C GLY A 343 18.60 24.44 5.91
N GLY A 344 18.74 25.51 6.69
CA GLY A 344 17.94 25.78 7.89
C GLY A 344 16.52 26.25 7.62
N SER A 345 16.18 26.67 6.41
CA SER A 345 14.88 27.24 6.09
C SER A 345 13.69 26.35 6.46
N PRO A 346 13.70 25.02 6.20
CA PRO A 346 12.62 24.13 6.63
C PRO A 346 12.47 24.00 8.16
N VAL A 347 13.54 24.27 8.91
CA VAL A 347 13.53 24.20 10.38
C VAL A 347 13.01 25.50 11.01
N LEU A 348 13.20 26.63 10.33
CA LEU A 348 12.83 27.96 10.81
C LEU A 348 11.44 28.41 10.31
N ASN A 349 10.61 27.49 9.91
CA ASN A 349 9.27 27.80 9.42
C ASN A 349 8.39 28.39 10.54
N VAL A 350 7.44 29.21 10.11
CA VAL A 350 6.35 29.74 10.99
C VAL A 350 5.59 28.57 11.59
N SER A 351 5.41 28.54 12.89
CA SER A 351 4.86 27.40 13.62
C SER A 351 3.38 27.19 13.37
N SER A 352 2.63 28.26 13.06
CA SER A 352 1.20 28.20 12.81
C SER A 352 0.75 29.27 11.81
N HIS A 353 -0.27 28.94 11.02
CA HIS A 353 -0.95 29.91 10.17
C HIS A 353 -1.45 31.14 10.94
N ARG A 354 -1.71 31.00 12.24
CA ARG A 354 -2.14 32.10 13.15
C ARG A 354 -1.07 33.18 13.27
N ASP A 355 0.21 32.84 13.13
CA ASP A 355 1.29 33.82 13.16
C ASP A 355 1.21 34.77 11.96
N LEU A 356 0.80 34.26 10.80
CA LEU A 356 0.54 35.06 9.60
C LEU A 356 -0.74 35.92 9.67
N GLN A 357 -1.60 35.67 10.63
CA GLN A 357 -2.81 36.45 10.89
C GLN A 357 -2.65 37.41 12.06
N ASN A 358 -1.55 37.30 12.82
CA ASN A 358 -1.26 38.18 13.93
C ASN A 358 -0.86 39.58 13.39
N PRO A 359 -1.57 40.67 13.77
CA PRO A 359 -1.34 42.00 13.21
C PRO A 359 0.07 42.56 13.56
N GLU A 360 0.71 42.08 14.61
CA GLU A 360 2.07 42.49 15.01
C GLU A 360 3.14 41.64 14.31
N LEU A 361 2.93 40.34 14.15
CA LEU A 361 3.90 39.40 13.59
C LEU A 361 3.87 39.35 12.05
N ALA A 362 2.68 39.36 11.44
CA ALA A 362 2.54 39.22 10.01
C ALA A 362 3.36 40.23 9.19
N PRO A 363 3.41 41.55 9.54
CA PRO A 363 4.26 42.49 8.82
C PRO A 363 5.75 42.19 8.93
N VAL A 364 6.20 41.64 10.07
CA VAL A 364 7.60 41.28 10.29
C VAL A 364 7.94 40.03 9.49
N ILE A 365 7.12 38.99 9.55
CA ILE A 365 7.30 37.73 8.79
C ILE A 365 7.30 37.99 7.29
N ASN A 366 6.44 38.87 6.80
CA ASN A 366 6.34 39.20 5.37
C ASN A 366 7.50 40.07 4.87
N ARG A 367 8.24 40.72 5.77
CA ARG A 367 9.36 41.57 5.42
C ARG A 367 10.69 40.84 5.45
N TYR A 368 10.87 39.91 6.36
CA TYR A 368 12.14 39.22 6.63
C TYR A 368 12.02 37.70 6.40
#